data_03b607b2eb76ae7c1237e36918d01ee6
#
_entry.id   03b607b2eb76ae7c1237e36918d01ee6
#
_cell.length_a   1.000
_cell.length_b   1.000
_cell.length_c   1.000
_cell.angle_alpha   90.00
_cell.angle_beta   90.00
_cell.angle_gamma   90.00
#
_symmetry.space_group_name_H-M   'P 1'
#
loop_
_entity.id
_entity.type
_entity.pdbx_description
1 polymer ?
#
loop_
_entity_poly.entity_id
_entity_poly.type
_entity_poly.pdbx_seq_one_letter_code
_entity_poly.pdbx_strand_id
1 'polypeptide(L)'
;AFARIGGLDVPVLPIVGSPEVNRYRNKVQFPVGVDKSGKPCIGFYAGRTHRIVPCPDCRLQPGVLNEIGNALCAFFAEKGIQPYSEETGRGLVRHIFLRRGAHSGQIMVCLVCTRAKLPSAEELCTRLKAQFAEITTILLNVNAKNTNVILGTETHTLYGPGYIEDTLCGVPVQLGPLSFYQVNTLAAEQLYGIAAQYAQLTPDDLLLDLYCGMG
;
A
#
# COMPACT_ATOMS: atom_id res chain seq x y z
N ALA A 1 23.66 -1.25 -21.61
CA ALA A 1 24.47 -1.46 -20.42
C ALA A 1 25.45 -2.61 -20.63
N PHE A 2 25.03 -3.83 -21.06
CA PHE A 2 25.89 -5.02 -21.17
C PHE A 2 27.08 -4.77 -22.09
N ALA A 3 26.88 -4.40 -23.34
CA ALA A 3 27.97 -4.15 -24.29
C ALA A 3 28.83 -2.95 -23.90
N ARG A 4 28.21 -1.77 -23.58
CA ARG A 4 28.94 -0.51 -23.38
C ARG A 4 29.67 -0.36 -22.04
N ILE A 5 29.12 -0.96 -20.96
CA ILE A 5 29.69 -0.84 -19.60
C ILE A 5 30.31 -2.16 -19.17
N GLY A 6 29.61 -3.27 -19.44
CA GLY A 6 30.05 -4.61 -19.04
C GLY A 6 31.01 -5.29 -20.02
N GLY A 7 31.18 -4.76 -21.23
CA GLY A 7 32.02 -5.41 -22.26
C GLY A 7 31.48 -6.78 -22.71
N LEU A 8 30.20 -7.05 -22.45
CA LEU A 8 29.56 -8.34 -22.71
C LEU A 8 28.73 -8.24 -24.01
N ASP A 9 29.05 -9.08 -24.99
CA ASP A 9 28.25 -9.24 -26.20
C ASP A 9 27.27 -10.40 -26.03
N VAL A 10 26.14 -10.10 -25.36
CA VAL A 10 25.07 -11.06 -25.08
C VAL A 10 23.77 -10.62 -25.76
N PRO A 11 22.97 -11.54 -26.30
CA PRO A 11 21.66 -11.21 -26.85
C PRO A 11 20.73 -10.75 -25.72
N VAL A 12 20.06 -9.60 -25.89
CA VAL A 12 19.01 -9.11 -25.00
C VAL A 12 17.68 -9.49 -25.62
N LEU A 13 16.93 -10.32 -24.93
CA LEU A 13 15.59 -10.75 -25.35
C LEU A 13 14.59 -9.58 -25.30
N PRO A 14 13.47 -9.67 -26.05
CA PRO A 14 12.41 -8.68 -25.98
C PRO A 14 11.94 -8.48 -24.54
N ILE A 15 11.56 -7.22 -24.21
CA ILE A 15 11.02 -6.89 -22.89
C ILE A 15 9.67 -7.58 -22.66
N VAL A 16 9.50 -8.16 -21.48
CA VAL A 16 8.20 -8.71 -21.04
C VAL A 16 7.43 -7.58 -20.38
N GLY A 17 6.30 -7.20 -20.97
CA GLY A 17 5.43 -6.16 -20.44
C GLY A 17 4.62 -6.63 -19.22
N SER A 18 4.18 -5.69 -18.40
CA SER A 18 3.20 -5.98 -17.33
C SER A 18 1.86 -6.40 -17.96
N PRO A 19 1.16 -7.42 -17.43
CA PRO A 19 -0.17 -7.79 -17.88
C PRO A 19 -1.17 -6.64 -17.79
N GLU A 20 -1.03 -5.83 -16.74
CA GLU A 20 -1.85 -4.67 -16.49
C GLU A 20 -0.99 -3.40 -16.52
N VAL A 21 -1.40 -2.40 -17.27
CA VAL A 21 -0.70 -1.10 -17.37
C VAL A 21 -1.32 -0.02 -16.47
N ASN A 22 -2.55 -0.26 -16.00
CA ASN A 22 -3.28 0.60 -15.05
C ASN A 22 -3.87 -0.26 -13.95
N ARG A 23 -4.14 0.34 -12.79
CA ARG A 23 -4.83 -0.31 -11.65
C ARG A 23 -4.10 -1.54 -11.07
N TYR A 24 -2.84 -1.74 -11.41
CA TYR A 24 -2.04 -2.91 -11.03
C TYR A 24 -1.46 -2.85 -9.62
N ARG A 25 -1.36 -1.65 -9.04
CA ARG A 25 -0.67 -1.43 -7.78
C ARG A 25 -1.53 -1.85 -6.59
N ASN A 26 -1.16 -2.95 -5.94
CA ASN A 26 -1.92 -3.53 -4.82
C ASN A 26 -1.78 -2.77 -3.49
N LYS A 27 -0.91 -1.75 -3.41
CA LYS A 27 -0.65 -0.98 -2.20
C LYS A 27 -0.53 0.51 -2.52
N VAL A 28 -1.15 1.35 -1.70
CA VAL A 28 -0.99 2.80 -1.75
C VAL A 28 -0.85 3.39 -0.34
N GLN A 29 -0.12 4.48 -0.25
CA GLN A 29 0.10 5.25 0.97
C GLN A 29 -0.23 6.70 0.64
N PHE A 30 -1.50 7.08 0.85
CA PHE A 30 -1.93 8.44 0.61
C PHE A 30 -1.55 9.34 1.78
N PRO A 31 -0.74 10.38 1.60
CA PRO A 31 -0.72 11.47 2.55
C PRO A 31 -2.10 12.13 2.59
N VAL A 32 -2.54 12.49 3.79
CA VAL A 32 -3.81 13.19 4.01
C VAL A 32 -3.52 14.65 4.28
N GLY A 33 -4.09 15.51 3.48
CA GLY A 33 -3.98 16.95 3.63
C GLY A 33 -5.32 17.65 3.52
N VAL A 34 -5.27 18.94 3.24
CA VAL A 34 -6.45 19.75 2.99
C VAL A 34 -6.42 20.28 1.56
N ASP A 35 -7.57 20.34 0.93
CA ASP A 35 -7.75 20.96 -0.37
C ASP A 35 -7.82 22.50 -0.24
N LYS A 36 -8.05 23.19 -1.37
CA LYS A 36 -8.18 24.65 -1.40
C LYS A 36 -9.37 25.20 -0.60
N SER A 37 -10.36 24.35 -0.28
CA SER A 37 -11.51 24.69 0.55
C SER A 37 -11.32 24.37 2.03
N GLY A 38 -10.14 23.85 2.42
CA GLY A 38 -9.81 23.43 3.78
C GLY A 38 -10.37 22.06 4.17
N LYS A 39 -10.92 21.28 3.22
CA LYS A 39 -11.46 19.93 3.49
C LYS A 39 -10.37 18.88 3.39
N PRO A 40 -10.42 17.84 4.24
CA PRO A 40 -9.53 16.67 4.12
C PRO A 40 -9.56 16.07 2.71
N CYS A 41 -8.40 15.77 2.17
CA CYS A 41 -8.25 15.13 0.86
C CYS A 41 -7.08 14.15 0.85
N ILE A 42 -7.17 13.11 0.00
CA ILE A 42 -6.04 12.28 -0.37
C ILE A 42 -5.33 12.87 -1.59
N GLY A 43 -4.04 12.58 -1.70
CA GLY A 43 -3.25 13.02 -2.86
C GLY A 43 -1.82 12.53 -2.80
N PHE A 44 -0.93 13.32 -3.42
CA PHE A 44 0.51 13.06 -3.40
C PHE A 44 1.27 14.37 -3.18
N TYR A 45 2.46 14.27 -2.62
CA TYR A 45 3.31 15.45 -2.43
C TYR A 45 3.77 16.04 -3.77
N ALA A 46 3.64 17.32 -3.93
CA ALA A 46 4.31 18.05 -5.01
C ALA A 46 5.83 17.92 -4.81
N GLY A 47 6.56 17.74 -5.91
CA GLY A 47 8.00 17.50 -5.85
C GLY A 47 8.73 18.48 -4.96
N ARG A 48 9.58 17.98 -4.07
CA ARG A 48 10.41 18.72 -3.10
C ARG A 48 9.62 19.61 -2.11
N THR A 49 8.36 19.28 -1.86
CA THR A 49 7.52 20.00 -0.89
C THR A 49 6.65 19.03 -0.10
N HIS A 50 6.06 19.49 1.02
CA HIS A 50 5.02 18.76 1.77
C HIS A 50 3.60 19.17 1.33
N ARG A 51 3.48 19.99 0.27
CA ARG A 51 2.18 20.38 -0.27
C ARG A 51 1.53 19.20 -0.99
N ILE A 52 0.32 18.84 -0.57
CA ILE A 52 -0.43 17.76 -1.20
C ILE A 52 -1.16 18.29 -2.43
N VAL A 53 -1.01 17.57 -3.54
CA VAL A 53 -1.81 17.74 -4.75
C VAL A 53 -2.94 16.73 -4.66
N PRO A 54 -4.20 17.16 -4.53
CA PRO A 54 -5.34 16.25 -4.47
C PRO A 54 -5.39 15.32 -5.68
N CYS A 55 -5.59 14.03 -5.43
CA CYS A 55 -5.69 13.01 -6.47
C CYS A 55 -6.78 11.98 -6.06
N PRO A 56 -8.06 12.31 -6.31
CA PRO A 56 -9.18 11.47 -5.89
C PRO A 56 -9.30 10.17 -6.69
N ASP A 57 -8.74 10.11 -7.90
CA ASP A 57 -8.72 8.90 -8.74
C ASP A 57 -7.34 8.69 -9.39
N CYS A 58 -6.43 8.08 -8.67
CA CYS A 58 -5.15 7.67 -9.21
C CYS A 58 -5.30 6.36 -10.00
N ARG A 59 -4.77 6.31 -11.22
CA ARG A 59 -4.87 5.14 -12.10
C ARG A 59 -3.85 4.04 -11.78
N LEU A 60 -2.98 4.21 -10.81
CA LEU A 60 -2.00 3.18 -10.46
C LEU A 60 -2.62 2.03 -9.66
N GLN A 61 -3.48 2.33 -8.68
CA GLN A 61 -4.14 1.33 -7.84
C GLN A 61 -5.59 1.08 -8.25
N PRO A 62 -6.19 -0.06 -7.86
CA PRO A 62 -7.62 -0.36 -8.05
C PRO A 62 -8.53 0.79 -7.57
N GLY A 63 -9.61 1.05 -8.31
CA GLY A 63 -10.54 2.15 -8.02
C GLY A 63 -11.08 2.14 -6.60
N VAL A 64 -11.40 0.96 -6.09
CA VAL A 64 -11.91 0.77 -4.71
C VAL A 64 -10.97 1.36 -3.64
N LEU A 65 -9.65 1.34 -3.85
CA LEU A 65 -8.71 1.96 -2.91
C LEU A 65 -8.82 3.49 -2.92
N ASN A 66 -9.09 4.11 -4.08
CA ASN A 66 -9.38 5.54 -4.15
C ASN A 66 -10.71 5.87 -3.47
N GLU A 67 -11.73 5.07 -3.69
CA GLU A 67 -13.06 5.22 -3.08
C GLU A 67 -12.99 5.15 -1.55
N ILE A 68 -12.27 4.17 -1.00
CA ILE A 68 -12.03 4.06 0.44
C ILE A 68 -11.29 5.31 0.97
N GLY A 69 -10.24 5.76 0.28
CA GLY A 69 -9.51 6.96 0.67
C GLY A 69 -10.38 8.22 0.69
N ASN A 70 -11.25 8.38 -0.31
CA ASN A 70 -12.19 9.49 -0.38
C ASN A 70 -13.29 9.40 0.70
N ALA A 71 -13.82 8.19 0.97
CA ALA A 71 -14.81 7.96 2.04
C ALA A 71 -14.23 8.29 3.42
N LEU A 72 -12.96 7.93 3.66
CA LEU A 72 -12.24 8.29 4.89
C LEU A 72 -12.10 9.81 5.03
N CYS A 73 -11.72 10.51 3.97
CA CYS A 73 -11.63 11.98 3.99
C CYS A 73 -12.98 12.65 4.24
N ALA A 74 -14.07 12.13 3.67
CA ALA A 74 -15.43 12.61 3.94
C ALA A 74 -15.81 12.40 5.41
N PHE A 75 -15.49 11.24 5.98
CA PHE A 75 -15.70 10.96 7.40
C PHE A 75 -14.88 11.90 8.30
N PHE A 76 -13.62 12.14 7.97
CA PHE A 76 -12.77 13.07 8.73
C PHE A 76 -13.34 14.48 8.71
N ALA A 77 -13.86 14.95 7.56
CA ALA A 77 -14.53 16.25 7.46
C ALA A 77 -15.79 16.32 8.33
N GLU A 78 -16.63 15.28 8.30
CA GLU A 78 -17.87 15.20 9.11
C GLU A 78 -17.58 15.24 10.62
N LYS A 79 -16.54 14.51 11.06
CA LYS A 79 -16.18 14.40 12.49
C LYS A 79 -15.19 15.46 12.97
N GLY A 80 -14.80 16.40 12.13
CA GLY A 80 -13.82 17.43 12.49
C GLY A 80 -12.43 16.88 12.78
N ILE A 81 -12.09 15.68 12.25
CA ILE A 81 -10.78 15.05 12.42
C ILE A 81 -9.79 15.75 11.47
N GLN A 82 -8.79 16.41 12.04
CA GLN A 82 -7.85 17.22 11.27
C GLN A 82 -6.71 16.38 10.69
N PRO A 83 -6.38 16.53 9.39
CA PRO A 83 -5.12 16.07 8.84
C PRO A 83 -3.93 16.68 9.58
N TYR A 84 -2.84 15.90 9.67
CA TYR A 84 -1.61 16.39 10.27
C TYR A 84 -0.89 17.35 9.32
N SER A 85 -0.48 18.49 9.85
CA SER A 85 0.34 19.48 9.14
C SER A 85 1.78 19.37 9.61
N GLU A 86 2.70 19.07 8.69
CA GLU A 86 4.14 19.04 8.98
C GLU A 86 4.68 20.43 9.36
N GLU A 87 4.06 21.52 8.86
CA GLU A 87 4.48 22.90 9.15
C GLU A 87 4.16 23.30 10.59
N THR A 88 2.97 22.90 11.08
CA THR A 88 2.50 23.33 12.42
C THR A 88 2.70 22.27 13.48
N GLY A 89 3.00 21.01 13.11
CA GLY A 89 3.06 19.88 14.00
C GLY A 89 1.71 19.48 14.61
N ARG A 90 0.59 19.96 14.03
CA ARG A 90 -0.76 19.76 14.57
C ARG A 90 -1.61 18.90 13.64
N GLY A 91 -2.61 18.23 14.21
CA GLY A 91 -3.52 17.33 13.53
C GLY A 91 -3.34 15.88 13.97
N LEU A 92 -4.18 15.00 13.46
CA LEU A 92 -4.23 13.60 13.89
C LEU A 92 -3.78 12.65 12.78
N VAL A 93 -4.42 12.71 11.61
CA VAL A 93 -4.22 11.72 10.53
C VAL A 93 -3.13 12.18 9.59
N ARG A 94 -2.07 11.39 9.47
CA ARG A 94 -0.93 11.65 8.56
C ARG A 94 -1.11 10.99 7.21
N HIS A 95 -1.42 9.68 7.22
CA HIS A 95 -1.54 8.88 5.99
C HIS A 95 -2.70 7.89 6.10
N ILE A 96 -3.21 7.53 4.95
CA ILE A 96 -4.08 6.36 4.74
C ILE A 96 -3.27 5.33 3.95
N PHE A 97 -2.90 4.23 4.61
CA PHE A 97 -2.26 3.10 3.98
C PHE A 97 -3.34 2.08 3.61
N LEU A 98 -3.40 1.71 2.35
CA LEU A 98 -4.33 0.70 1.83
C LEU A 98 -3.56 -0.39 1.11
N ARG A 99 -3.96 -1.63 1.35
CA ARG A 99 -3.43 -2.81 0.66
C ARG A 99 -4.57 -3.71 0.24
N ARG A 100 -4.51 -4.22 -0.99
CA ARG A 100 -5.48 -5.18 -1.51
C ARG A 100 -4.76 -6.44 -1.98
N GLY A 101 -5.23 -7.62 -1.58
CA GLY A 101 -4.81 -8.88 -2.17
C GLY A 101 -5.20 -8.91 -3.65
N ALA A 102 -4.25 -9.26 -4.52
CA ALA A 102 -4.49 -9.28 -5.96
C ALA A 102 -5.43 -10.42 -6.36
N HIS A 103 -5.28 -11.58 -5.74
CA HIS A 103 -6.09 -12.78 -5.98
C HIS A 103 -7.26 -12.88 -5.02
N SER A 104 -7.03 -12.62 -3.72
CA SER A 104 -8.07 -12.74 -2.69
C SER A 104 -9.10 -11.61 -2.73
N GLY A 105 -8.71 -10.43 -3.20
CA GLY A 105 -9.53 -9.22 -3.12
C GLY A 105 -9.65 -8.61 -1.72
N GLN A 106 -9.12 -9.26 -0.67
CA GLN A 106 -9.15 -8.76 0.70
C GLN A 106 -8.47 -7.40 0.82
N ILE A 107 -9.05 -6.49 1.61
CA ILE A 107 -8.52 -5.13 1.78
C ILE A 107 -8.14 -4.86 3.24
N MET A 108 -6.93 -4.37 3.42
CA MET A 108 -6.44 -3.76 4.66
C MET A 108 -6.52 -2.25 4.56
N VAL A 109 -7.14 -1.63 5.57
CA VAL A 109 -7.11 -0.19 5.82
C VAL A 109 -6.24 0.08 7.04
N CYS A 110 -5.20 0.89 6.92
CA CYS A 110 -4.37 1.28 8.05
C CYS A 110 -4.26 2.81 8.10
N LEU A 111 -4.81 3.39 9.17
CA LEU A 111 -4.76 4.83 9.41
C LEU A 111 -3.48 5.16 10.18
N VAL A 112 -2.62 5.98 9.61
CA VAL A 112 -1.40 6.44 10.28
C VAL A 112 -1.72 7.74 11.01
N CYS A 113 -1.68 7.68 12.33
CA CYS A 113 -2.07 8.78 13.21
C CYS A 113 -0.92 9.22 14.11
N THR A 114 -0.99 10.44 14.64
CA THR A 114 -0.01 10.96 15.60
C THR A 114 -0.17 10.38 17.01
N ARG A 115 -1.30 9.72 17.30
CA ARG A 115 -1.61 9.09 18.59
C ARG A 115 -2.56 7.91 18.43
N ALA A 116 -2.62 7.03 19.45
CA ALA A 116 -3.38 5.78 19.44
C ALA A 116 -4.92 5.94 19.51
N LYS A 117 -5.44 7.15 19.69
CA LYS A 117 -6.88 7.40 19.83
C LYS A 117 -7.45 8.11 18.60
N LEU A 118 -8.34 7.41 17.89
CA LEU A 118 -9.12 7.97 16.80
C LEU A 118 -10.55 8.26 17.30
N PRO A 119 -11.05 9.50 17.17
CA PRO A 119 -12.45 9.80 17.48
C PRO A 119 -13.40 9.00 16.60
N SER A 120 -14.52 8.51 17.15
CA SER A 120 -15.56 7.75 16.43
C SER A 120 -15.05 6.53 15.66
N ALA A 121 -14.01 5.83 16.20
CA ALA A 121 -13.39 4.68 15.53
C ALA A 121 -14.39 3.54 15.24
N GLU A 122 -15.30 3.23 16.18
CA GLU A 122 -16.31 2.18 15.99
C GLU A 122 -17.30 2.52 14.87
N GLU A 123 -17.74 3.78 14.82
CA GLU A 123 -18.62 4.27 13.76
C GLU A 123 -17.91 4.22 12.39
N LEU A 124 -16.62 4.62 12.36
CA LEU A 124 -15.81 4.52 11.15
C LEU A 124 -15.75 3.09 10.63
N CYS A 125 -15.42 2.12 11.51
CA CYS A 125 -15.35 0.71 11.14
C CYS A 125 -16.68 0.20 10.62
N THR A 126 -17.78 0.53 11.28
CA THR A 126 -19.14 0.13 10.87
C THR A 126 -19.49 0.67 9.49
N ARG A 127 -19.26 1.96 9.24
CA ARG A 127 -19.56 2.61 7.95
C ARG A 127 -18.71 2.05 6.81
N LEU A 128 -17.40 1.89 7.03
CA LEU A 128 -16.50 1.35 6.02
C LEU A 128 -16.87 -0.08 5.63
N LYS A 129 -17.18 -0.94 6.60
CA LYS A 129 -17.61 -2.33 6.34
C LYS A 129 -18.93 -2.41 5.60
N ALA A 130 -19.88 -1.51 5.93
CA ALA A 130 -21.16 -1.47 5.24
C ALA A 130 -21.04 -1.01 3.77
N GLN A 131 -20.05 -0.17 3.48
CA GLN A 131 -19.83 0.38 2.14
C GLN A 131 -18.88 -0.48 1.29
N PHE A 132 -17.90 -1.15 1.91
CA PHE A 132 -16.86 -1.92 1.24
C PHE A 132 -16.73 -3.31 1.87
N ALA A 133 -17.42 -4.29 1.30
CA ALA A 133 -17.48 -5.65 1.84
C ALA A 133 -16.12 -6.37 1.84
N GLU A 134 -15.20 -5.96 0.96
CA GLU A 134 -13.86 -6.54 0.82
C GLU A 134 -12.91 -6.13 1.97
N ILE A 135 -13.28 -5.17 2.82
CA ILE A 135 -12.45 -4.77 3.95
C ILE A 135 -12.42 -5.89 4.99
N THR A 136 -11.27 -6.55 5.08
CA THR A 136 -11.00 -7.65 6.01
C THR A 136 -10.46 -7.15 7.33
N THR A 137 -9.66 -6.07 7.33
CA THR A 137 -9.06 -5.53 8.55
C THR A 137 -8.88 -4.01 8.49
N ILE A 138 -9.07 -3.37 9.64
CA ILE A 138 -8.85 -1.93 9.84
C ILE A 138 -7.89 -1.74 11.01
N LEU A 139 -6.82 -1.01 10.78
CA LEU A 139 -5.72 -0.78 11.71
C LEU A 139 -5.55 0.72 11.99
N LEU A 140 -5.01 1.03 13.15
CA LEU A 140 -4.46 2.33 13.49
C LEU A 140 -2.98 2.16 13.82
N ASN A 141 -2.12 2.78 13.03
CA ASN A 141 -0.69 2.82 13.26
C ASN A 141 -0.31 4.18 13.87
N VAL A 142 0.52 4.16 14.90
CA VAL A 142 0.94 5.37 15.61
C VAL A 142 2.31 5.81 15.12
N ASN A 143 2.36 7.00 14.52
CA ASN A 143 3.61 7.66 14.15
C ASN A 143 3.58 9.13 14.57
N ALA A 144 4.05 9.40 15.79
CA ALA A 144 4.18 10.74 16.35
C ALA A 144 5.51 11.42 16.00
N LYS A 145 6.45 10.71 15.36
CA LYS A 145 7.80 11.23 15.09
C LYS A 145 7.80 12.16 13.86
N ASN A 146 8.61 13.20 13.92
CA ASN A 146 8.93 14.00 12.74
C ASN A 146 9.97 13.24 11.87
N THR A 147 9.48 12.45 10.93
CA THR A 147 10.30 11.55 10.11
C THR A 147 9.62 11.29 8.76
N ASN A 148 10.42 10.96 7.76
CA ASN A 148 9.93 10.55 6.44
C ASN A 148 9.40 9.10 6.42
N VAL A 149 9.59 8.34 7.50
CA VAL A 149 9.04 6.99 7.63
C VAL A 149 7.54 7.10 7.87
N ILE A 150 6.74 6.45 7.04
CA ILE A 150 5.28 6.57 7.08
C ILE A 150 4.70 5.80 8.28
N LEU A 151 5.06 4.52 8.42
CA LEU A 151 4.54 3.66 9.48
C LEU A 151 5.43 3.73 10.73
N GLY A 152 4.80 3.96 11.88
CA GLY A 152 5.45 3.79 13.18
C GLY A 152 5.53 2.31 13.59
N THR A 153 6.09 2.07 14.77
CA THR A 153 6.29 0.72 15.31
C THR A 153 5.08 0.17 16.07
N GLU A 154 4.18 1.03 16.50
CA GLU A 154 2.99 0.67 17.27
C GLU A 154 1.76 0.59 16.34
N THR A 155 1.04 -0.52 16.39
CA THR A 155 -0.17 -0.73 15.57
C THR A 155 -1.26 -1.37 16.42
N HIS A 156 -2.47 -0.82 16.34
CA HIS A 156 -3.67 -1.31 17.00
C HIS A 156 -4.67 -1.81 15.96
N THR A 157 -5.26 -2.97 16.22
CA THR A 157 -6.34 -3.50 15.39
C THR A 157 -7.67 -2.89 15.85
N LEU A 158 -8.34 -2.17 14.95
CA LEU A 158 -9.69 -1.62 15.19
C LEU A 158 -10.77 -2.61 14.75
N TYR A 159 -10.48 -3.40 13.69
CA TYR A 159 -11.37 -4.44 13.19
C TYR A 159 -10.57 -5.53 12.46
N GLY A 160 -11.06 -6.78 12.53
CA GLY A 160 -10.52 -7.94 11.82
C GLY A 160 -9.26 -8.52 12.44
N PRO A 161 -8.52 -9.37 11.69
CA PRO A 161 -7.40 -10.14 12.23
C PRO A 161 -6.07 -9.35 12.32
N GLY A 162 -5.96 -8.17 11.73
CA GLY A 162 -4.71 -7.40 11.68
C GLY A 162 -3.85 -7.65 10.43
N TYR A 163 -4.29 -8.54 9.55
CA TYR A 163 -3.63 -8.89 8.30
C TYR A 163 -4.67 -9.17 7.21
N ILE A 164 -4.22 -9.29 5.98
CA ILE A 164 -4.96 -9.87 4.86
C ILE A 164 -4.22 -11.09 4.33
N GLU A 165 -4.94 -11.96 3.66
CA GLU A 165 -4.39 -13.11 2.96
C GLU A 165 -4.41 -12.87 1.45
N ASP A 166 -3.42 -13.42 0.77
CA ASP A 166 -3.33 -13.43 -0.70
C ASP A 166 -2.59 -14.68 -1.15
N THR A 167 -2.40 -14.84 -2.45
CA THR A 167 -1.51 -15.86 -3.02
C THR A 167 -0.48 -15.21 -3.92
N LEU A 168 0.72 -15.77 -3.96
CA LEU A 168 1.80 -15.41 -4.88
C LEU A 168 2.35 -16.68 -5.53
N CYS A 169 2.25 -16.79 -6.83
CA CYS A 169 2.59 -18.03 -7.56
C CYS A 169 1.92 -19.28 -6.99
N GLY A 170 0.68 -19.17 -6.49
CA GLY A 170 -0.06 -20.25 -5.85
C GLY A 170 0.29 -20.52 -4.39
N VAL A 171 1.29 -19.84 -3.82
CA VAL A 171 1.68 -19.98 -2.41
C VAL A 171 0.86 -19.01 -1.55
N PRO A 172 0.15 -19.48 -0.51
CA PRO A 172 -0.57 -18.60 0.42
C PRO A 172 0.37 -17.70 1.20
N VAL A 173 0.03 -16.43 1.34
CA VAL A 173 0.79 -15.44 2.10
C VAL A 173 -0.10 -14.62 3.02
N GLN A 174 0.39 -14.31 4.22
CA GLN A 174 -0.25 -13.36 5.13
C GLN A 174 0.50 -12.02 5.11
N LEU A 175 -0.24 -10.94 4.90
CA LEU A 175 0.31 -9.60 4.70
C LEU A 175 -0.16 -8.66 5.81
N GLY A 176 0.73 -8.34 6.71
CA GLY A 176 0.57 -7.27 7.70
C GLY A 176 0.91 -5.89 7.12
N PRO A 177 0.76 -4.80 7.91
CA PRO A 177 1.06 -3.45 7.44
C PRO A 177 2.54 -3.24 7.10
N LEU A 178 3.45 -3.91 7.81
CA LEU A 178 4.90 -3.81 7.63
C LEU A 178 5.47 -4.86 6.67
N SER A 179 4.68 -5.84 6.23
CA SER A 179 5.16 -6.89 5.31
C SER A 179 5.59 -6.28 3.98
N PHE A 180 6.77 -6.66 3.51
CA PHE A 180 7.15 -6.41 2.12
C PHE A 180 6.32 -7.31 1.21
N TYR A 181 5.82 -6.77 0.12
CA TYR A 181 5.12 -7.52 -0.93
C TYR A 181 5.21 -6.76 -2.23
N GLN A 182 5.45 -7.45 -3.33
CA GLN A 182 5.56 -6.83 -4.66
C GLN A 182 4.26 -6.11 -5.02
N VAL A 183 4.37 -4.81 -5.34
CA VAL A 183 3.18 -3.97 -5.55
C VAL A 183 2.44 -4.25 -6.86
N ASN A 184 3.09 -4.92 -7.82
CA ASN A 184 2.49 -5.44 -9.04
C ASN A 184 2.59 -6.97 -8.99
N THR A 185 1.61 -7.61 -8.36
CA THR A 185 1.60 -9.07 -8.14
C THR A 185 1.69 -9.84 -9.44
N LEU A 186 0.88 -9.49 -10.45
CA LEU A 186 0.86 -10.21 -11.72
C LEU A 186 2.18 -10.12 -12.48
N ALA A 187 2.83 -8.96 -12.48
CA ALA A 187 4.17 -8.82 -13.09
C ALA A 187 5.25 -9.56 -12.29
N ALA A 188 5.13 -9.61 -10.95
CA ALA A 188 6.03 -10.38 -10.09
C ALA A 188 5.91 -11.88 -10.37
N GLU A 189 4.69 -12.40 -10.52
CA GLU A 189 4.45 -13.81 -10.86
C GLU A 189 5.04 -14.17 -12.21
N GLN A 190 4.89 -13.30 -13.23
CA GLN A 190 5.57 -13.50 -14.53
C GLN A 190 7.09 -13.52 -14.36
N LEU A 191 7.66 -12.57 -13.59
CA LEU A 191 9.10 -12.50 -13.36
C LEU A 191 9.61 -13.77 -12.67
N TYR A 192 8.93 -14.23 -11.62
CA TYR A 192 9.30 -15.44 -10.90
C TYR A 192 9.15 -16.70 -11.76
N GLY A 193 8.09 -16.79 -12.58
CA GLY A 193 7.91 -17.88 -13.53
C GLY A 193 9.03 -17.96 -14.57
N ILE A 194 9.47 -16.82 -15.13
CA ILE A 194 10.60 -16.75 -16.07
C ILE A 194 11.90 -17.12 -15.35
N ALA A 195 12.13 -16.65 -14.15
CA ALA A 195 13.33 -17.00 -13.38
C ALA A 195 13.38 -18.50 -13.09
N ALA A 196 12.27 -19.11 -12.69
CA ALA A 196 12.17 -20.56 -12.47
C ALA A 196 12.45 -21.35 -13.75
N GLN A 197 11.90 -20.91 -14.90
CA GLN A 197 12.18 -21.54 -16.19
C GLN A 197 13.66 -21.47 -16.57
N TYR A 198 14.32 -20.33 -16.32
CA TYR A 198 15.75 -20.19 -16.63
C TYR A 198 16.64 -20.97 -15.67
N ALA A 199 16.24 -21.13 -14.43
CA ALA A 199 16.97 -21.91 -13.43
C ALA A 199 17.00 -23.41 -13.77
N GLN A 200 15.99 -23.96 -14.47
CA GLN A 200 15.89 -25.36 -14.90
C GLN A 200 16.18 -26.36 -13.76
N LEU A 201 15.72 -26.02 -12.54
CA LEU A 201 16.00 -26.82 -11.34
C LEU A 201 15.42 -28.24 -11.43
N THR A 202 16.20 -29.20 -10.95
CA THR A 202 15.81 -30.59 -10.78
C THR A 202 15.70 -30.92 -9.29
N PRO A 203 15.09 -32.06 -8.88
CA PRO A 203 15.03 -32.46 -7.47
C PRO A 203 16.39 -32.62 -6.79
N ASP A 204 17.48 -32.79 -7.55
CA ASP A 204 18.82 -32.98 -7.03
C ASP A 204 19.59 -31.64 -6.85
N ASP A 205 19.00 -30.52 -7.29
CA ASP A 205 19.64 -29.22 -7.19
C ASP A 205 19.43 -28.58 -5.81
N LEU A 206 20.45 -27.82 -5.34
CA LEU A 206 20.38 -27.01 -4.15
C LEU A 206 20.20 -25.53 -4.56
N LEU A 207 19.05 -24.95 -4.26
CA LEU A 207 18.79 -23.54 -4.45
C LEU A 207 19.04 -22.76 -3.15
N LEU A 208 19.86 -21.72 -3.23
CA LEU A 208 20.05 -20.76 -2.14
C LEU A 208 19.46 -19.41 -2.54
N ASP A 209 18.45 -18.96 -1.82
CA ASP A 209 17.92 -17.61 -1.90
C ASP A 209 18.46 -16.78 -0.73
N LEU A 210 19.44 -15.93 -1.02
CA LEU A 210 19.99 -15.00 -0.05
C LEU A 210 19.13 -13.73 -0.04
N TYR A 211 18.67 -13.33 1.14
CA TYR A 211 17.73 -12.22 1.35
C TYR A 211 16.28 -12.55 0.93
N CYS A 212 15.87 -13.79 1.11
CA CYS A 212 14.56 -14.31 0.70
C CYS A 212 13.34 -13.60 1.34
N GLY A 213 13.51 -12.76 2.33
CA GLY A 213 12.43 -12.03 2.97
C GLY A 213 11.51 -12.95 3.78
N MET A 214 10.35 -13.26 3.23
CA MET A 214 9.38 -14.15 3.90
C MET A 214 9.58 -15.64 3.59
N GLY A 215 10.61 -16.00 2.85
CA GLY A 215 10.94 -17.37 2.46
C GLY A 215 10.56 -17.72 1.05
#